data_fbf9ec04ad097a52c098cf94ea992bd7
#
_entry.id   fbf9ec04ad097a52c098cf94ea992bd7
#
_cell.length_a   1.000
_cell.length_b   1.000
_cell.length_c   1.000
_cell.angle_alpha   90.00
_cell.angle_beta   90.00
_cell.angle_gamma   90.00
#
_symmetry.space_group_name_H-M   'P 1'
#
loop_
_entity.id
_entity.type
_entity.pdbx_description
1 polymer ?
#
loop_
_entity_poly.entity_id
_entity_poly.type
_entity_poly.pdbx_seq_one_letter_code
_entity_poly.pdbx_strand_id
1 'polypeptide(L)'
;HQHHLNMKFSAAFALIAAGSASAYSFSGTSLKATSNGSSMSMATGMGVNGFGRIGRLVTRIMMEDEDIKLNAINAGSATTDYMAYQYKYDTIHGIAKGTVEIDGDFLILNGEKIQTSRCRDPKEVGWGALGADYVCESTGVFLTKEKAQAIIDGGAKKVIYSAPAKDDSQTIVMGVNAEEYDGSEN
;
A
#
# COMPACT_ATOMS: atom_id res chain seq x y z
N HIS A 1 -9.86 -2.08 21.69
CA HIS A 1 -8.42 -2.25 21.42
C HIS A 1 -8.11 -2.43 19.91
N GLN A 2 -8.97 -3.10 19.11
CA GLN A 2 -8.78 -3.27 17.66
C GLN A 2 -8.98 -1.98 16.86
N HIS A 3 -9.94 -1.13 17.25
CA HIS A 3 -10.18 0.15 16.56
C HIS A 3 -8.99 1.14 16.65
N HIS A 4 -8.25 1.13 17.76
CA HIS A 4 -7.08 2.00 17.92
C HIS A 4 -5.87 1.55 17.11
N LEU A 5 -5.74 0.25 16.84
CA LEU A 5 -4.63 -0.28 16.03
C LEU A 5 -4.84 0.00 14.53
N ASN A 6 -6.09 -0.14 14.06
CA ASN A 6 -6.45 0.13 12.66
C ASN A 6 -6.27 1.63 12.31
N MET A 7 -6.67 2.56 13.19
CA MET A 7 -6.46 3.99 12.97
C MET A 7 -4.99 4.39 12.85
N LYS A 8 -4.08 3.71 13.58
CA LYS A 8 -2.65 4.04 13.53
C LYS A 8 -1.99 3.55 12.24
N PHE A 9 -2.42 2.43 11.68
CA PHE A 9 -1.89 1.93 10.40
C PHE A 9 -2.39 2.75 9.20
N SER A 10 -3.65 3.13 9.18
CA SER A 10 -4.21 4.00 8.14
C SER A 10 -3.48 5.35 8.10
N ALA A 11 -3.26 5.97 9.27
CA ALA A 11 -2.51 7.22 9.37
C ALA A 11 -1.04 7.08 8.91
N ALA A 12 -0.42 5.91 9.12
CA ALA A 12 0.95 5.66 8.68
C ALA A 12 1.07 5.61 7.16
N PHE A 13 0.16 4.90 6.49
CA PHE A 13 0.14 4.82 5.03
C PHE A 13 -0.23 6.18 4.40
N ALA A 14 -1.19 6.91 4.97
CA ALA A 14 -1.58 8.23 4.50
C ALA A 14 -0.43 9.25 4.60
N LEU A 15 0.39 9.20 5.65
CA LEU A 15 1.51 10.13 5.83
C LEU A 15 2.62 9.89 4.81
N ILE A 16 2.90 8.62 4.47
CA ILE A 16 3.93 8.25 3.48
C ILE A 16 3.45 8.61 2.05
N ALA A 17 2.15 8.53 1.79
CA ALA A 17 1.55 8.88 0.51
C ALA A 17 1.36 10.41 0.31
N ALA A 18 1.18 11.18 1.40
CA ALA A 18 0.89 12.62 1.36
C ALA A 18 2.12 13.54 1.22
N GLY A 19 3.30 13.00 0.92
CA GLY A 19 4.60 13.69 0.87
C GLY A 19 4.75 14.80 -0.18
N SER A 20 3.75 15.64 -0.41
CA SER A 20 3.87 16.86 -1.20
C SER A 20 2.85 17.97 -0.86
N ALA A 21 2.25 17.98 0.32
CA ALA A 21 1.41 19.08 0.76
C ALA A 21 2.13 19.91 1.83
N SER A 22 2.74 21.01 1.41
CA SER A 22 3.32 22.05 2.27
C SER A 22 2.22 22.67 3.12
N ALA A 23 2.14 22.35 4.40
CA ALA A 23 1.23 22.98 5.33
C ALA A 23 1.81 24.32 5.82
N TYR A 24 1.42 25.42 5.20
CA TYR A 24 1.58 26.75 5.78
C TYR A 24 0.46 27.01 6.80
N SER A 25 0.82 27.08 8.07
CA SER A 25 -0.05 27.56 9.15
C SER A 25 -0.14 29.07 9.08
N PHE A 26 -1.30 29.60 8.72
CA PHE A 26 -1.63 31.01 8.88
C PHE A 26 -2.75 31.16 9.93
N SER A 27 -2.43 31.78 11.07
CA SER A 27 -3.41 32.11 12.09
C SER A 27 -4.12 33.41 11.72
N GLY A 28 -5.44 33.39 11.65
CA GLY A 28 -6.25 34.60 11.57
C GLY A 28 -7.59 34.45 10.87
N THR A 29 -8.66 34.59 11.65
CA THR A 29 -10.05 34.93 11.30
C THR A 29 -10.85 33.94 10.43
N SER A 30 -11.82 33.33 11.10
CA SER A 30 -12.93 32.56 10.56
C SER A 30 -13.70 33.30 9.46
N LEU A 31 -13.58 32.86 8.23
CA LEU A 31 -14.59 33.11 7.19
C LEU A 31 -15.19 31.76 6.82
N LYS A 32 -16.47 31.62 7.13
CA LYS A 32 -17.29 30.49 6.70
C LYS A 32 -17.44 30.55 5.17
N ALA A 33 -16.55 29.89 4.44
CA ALA A 33 -16.73 29.65 3.02
C ALA A 33 -17.46 28.31 2.86
N THR A 34 -18.74 28.36 2.49
CA THR A 34 -19.45 27.24 1.92
C THR A 34 -18.88 26.99 0.52
N SER A 35 -17.86 26.19 0.42
CA SER A 35 -17.43 25.64 -0.87
C SER A 35 -18.05 24.26 -1.04
N ASN A 36 -19.16 24.19 -1.76
CA ASN A 36 -19.57 23.00 -2.48
C ASN A 36 -18.56 22.76 -3.61
N GLY A 37 -17.44 22.22 -3.27
CA GLY A 37 -16.44 21.71 -4.19
C GLY A 37 -16.03 20.35 -3.66
N SER A 38 -16.61 19.26 -4.19
CA SER A 38 -16.02 17.93 -4.07
C SER A 38 -14.65 18.00 -4.71
N SER A 39 -13.61 18.26 -3.91
CA SER A 39 -12.27 17.85 -4.30
C SER A 39 -12.31 16.33 -4.33
N MET A 40 -12.42 15.76 -5.51
CA MET A 40 -12.11 14.34 -5.70
C MET A 40 -10.61 14.21 -5.37
N SER A 41 -10.30 13.89 -4.12
CA SER A 41 -9.00 13.37 -3.75
C SER A 41 -8.84 12.09 -4.56
N MET A 42 -7.92 12.08 -5.52
CA MET A 42 -7.60 10.85 -6.23
C MET A 42 -6.93 9.92 -5.22
N ALA A 43 -7.56 8.77 -4.97
CA ALA A 43 -7.00 7.75 -4.09
C ALA A 43 -5.58 7.38 -4.55
N THR A 44 -4.69 7.21 -3.57
CA THR A 44 -3.29 6.85 -3.84
C THR A 44 -3.20 5.44 -4.38
N GLY A 45 -2.64 5.29 -5.59
CA GLY A 45 -2.44 3.99 -6.23
C GLY A 45 -1.34 3.17 -5.54
N MET A 46 -1.71 1.99 -5.04
CA MET A 46 -0.83 1.10 -4.29
C MET A 46 -0.68 -0.26 -4.97
N GLY A 47 0.48 -0.88 -4.75
CA GLY A 47 0.77 -2.25 -5.09
C GLY A 47 1.34 -3.02 -3.90
N VAL A 48 1.24 -4.35 -3.93
CA VAL A 48 1.83 -5.23 -2.93
C VAL A 48 2.74 -6.24 -3.63
N ASN A 49 4.03 -6.22 -3.32
CA ASN A 49 4.97 -7.22 -3.77
C ASN A 49 5.20 -8.25 -2.66
N GLY A 50 4.71 -9.48 -2.89
CA GLY A 50 4.70 -10.54 -1.89
C GLY A 50 3.37 -10.67 -1.17
N PHE A 51 2.67 -11.79 -1.41
CA PHE A 51 1.36 -12.08 -0.81
C PHE A 51 1.46 -13.13 0.30
N GLY A 52 2.53 -13.02 1.09
CA GLY A 52 2.74 -13.79 2.31
C GLY A 52 1.83 -13.31 3.46
N ARG A 53 2.14 -13.69 4.69
CA ARG A 53 1.34 -13.27 5.85
C ARG A 53 1.23 -11.75 5.97
N ILE A 54 2.34 -11.04 5.88
CA ILE A 54 2.35 -9.58 6.02
C ILE A 54 1.64 -8.91 4.84
N GLY A 55 1.95 -9.29 3.60
CA GLY A 55 1.30 -8.70 2.41
C GLY A 55 -0.22 -8.84 2.44
N ARG A 56 -0.76 -9.99 2.89
CA ARG A 56 -2.21 -10.18 3.04
C ARG A 56 -2.83 -9.28 4.11
N LEU A 57 -2.14 -9.07 5.23
CA LEU A 57 -2.63 -8.18 6.30
C LEU A 57 -2.61 -6.72 5.85
N VAL A 58 -1.54 -6.31 5.16
CA VAL A 58 -1.45 -4.98 4.55
C VAL A 58 -2.57 -4.80 3.52
N THR A 59 -2.82 -5.79 2.66
CA THR A 59 -3.94 -5.76 1.71
C THR A 59 -5.29 -5.58 2.41
N ARG A 60 -5.55 -6.27 3.53
CA ARG A 60 -6.79 -6.11 4.29
C ARG A 60 -6.97 -4.68 4.81
N ILE A 61 -5.90 -4.06 5.27
CA ILE A 61 -5.91 -2.68 5.77
C ILE A 61 -6.15 -1.70 4.62
N MET A 62 -5.47 -1.88 3.49
CA MET A 62 -5.66 -1.04 2.30
C MET A 62 -7.10 -1.08 1.78
N MET A 63 -7.76 -2.25 1.85
CA MET A 63 -9.16 -2.39 1.42
C MET A 63 -10.19 -1.75 2.38
N GLU A 64 -9.77 -1.32 3.56
CA GLU A 64 -10.60 -0.59 4.53
C GLU A 64 -10.35 0.94 4.48
N ASP A 65 -9.42 1.41 3.64
CA ASP A 65 -9.00 2.82 3.56
C ASP A 65 -9.45 3.45 2.23
N GLU A 66 -10.32 4.46 2.30
CA GLU A 66 -10.89 5.14 1.14
C GLU A 66 -9.87 6.02 0.38
N ASP A 67 -8.76 6.41 1.03
CA ASP A 67 -7.70 7.21 0.43
C ASP A 67 -6.69 6.35 -0.34
N ILE A 68 -6.82 5.02 -0.28
CA ILE A 68 -5.92 4.06 -0.92
C ILE A 68 -6.69 3.26 -1.97
N LYS A 69 -6.09 3.13 -3.15
CA LYS A 69 -6.56 2.22 -4.20
C LYS A 69 -5.52 1.14 -4.45
N LEU A 70 -5.84 -0.09 -4.10
CA LEU A 70 -4.98 -1.23 -4.40
C LEU A 70 -5.18 -1.67 -5.86
N ASN A 71 -4.16 -1.51 -6.68
CA ASN A 71 -4.22 -1.77 -8.12
C ASN A 71 -3.61 -3.11 -8.52
N ALA A 72 -2.54 -3.54 -7.83
CA ALA A 72 -1.79 -4.73 -8.21
C ALA A 72 -1.22 -5.50 -7.02
N ILE A 73 -1.17 -6.82 -7.15
CA ILE A 73 -0.51 -7.72 -6.21
C ILE A 73 0.38 -8.69 -6.98
N ASN A 74 1.66 -8.75 -6.63
CA ASN A 74 2.56 -9.79 -7.12
C ASN A 74 2.76 -10.86 -6.06
N ALA A 75 2.36 -12.11 -6.37
CA ALA A 75 2.38 -13.22 -5.42
C ALA A 75 3.50 -14.24 -5.68
N GLY A 76 4.39 -13.97 -6.63
CA GLY A 76 5.46 -14.88 -7.01
C GLY A 76 4.94 -16.19 -7.62
N SER A 77 4.62 -17.19 -6.82
CA SER A 77 4.19 -18.52 -7.32
C SER A 77 2.73 -18.87 -7.02
N ALA A 78 2.02 -18.10 -6.20
CA ALA A 78 0.65 -18.41 -5.82
C ALA A 78 -0.33 -18.13 -6.97
N THR A 79 -1.27 -19.04 -7.22
CA THR A 79 -2.36 -18.82 -8.16
C THR A 79 -3.40 -17.88 -7.57
N THR A 80 -4.19 -17.21 -8.41
CA THR A 80 -5.23 -16.26 -7.96
C THR A 80 -6.26 -16.94 -7.04
N ASP A 81 -6.63 -18.20 -7.35
CA ASP A 81 -7.53 -18.99 -6.48
C ASP A 81 -6.94 -19.19 -5.09
N TYR A 82 -5.65 -19.55 -5.02
CA TYR A 82 -4.98 -19.73 -3.74
C TYR A 82 -4.80 -18.43 -2.99
N MET A 83 -4.55 -17.34 -3.69
CA MET A 83 -4.50 -15.99 -3.10
C MET A 83 -5.85 -15.60 -2.48
N ALA A 84 -6.96 -15.84 -3.19
CA ALA A 84 -8.32 -15.60 -2.70
C ALA A 84 -8.61 -16.40 -1.42
N TYR A 85 -8.27 -17.69 -1.43
CA TYR A 85 -8.40 -18.55 -0.25
C TYR A 85 -7.58 -18.02 0.93
N GLN A 86 -6.29 -17.71 0.69
CA GLN A 86 -5.39 -17.21 1.73
C GLN A 86 -5.80 -15.83 2.27
N TYR A 87 -6.36 -14.96 1.43
CA TYR A 87 -6.89 -13.67 1.86
C TYR A 87 -8.12 -13.83 2.74
N LYS A 88 -9.03 -14.72 2.31
CA LYS A 88 -10.30 -14.95 3.01
C LYS A 88 -10.09 -15.55 4.39
N TYR A 89 -9.17 -16.50 4.53
CA TYR A 89 -8.98 -17.26 5.77
C TYR A 89 -7.61 -16.99 6.39
N ASP A 90 -7.60 -16.46 7.60
CA ASP A 90 -6.40 -16.30 8.40
C ASP A 90 -6.62 -16.88 9.80
N THR A 91 -5.69 -17.72 10.26
CA THR A 91 -5.82 -18.45 11.53
C THR A 91 -5.77 -17.56 12.78
N ILE A 92 -5.14 -16.38 12.67
CA ILE A 92 -4.97 -15.43 13.77
C ILE A 92 -6.00 -14.30 13.67
N HIS A 93 -6.17 -13.72 12.46
CA HIS A 93 -7.01 -12.55 12.23
C HIS A 93 -8.42 -12.91 11.74
N GLY A 94 -8.71 -14.21 11.61
CA GLY A 94 -10.03 -14.69 11.23
C GLY A 94 -10.38 -14.47 9.76
N ILE A 95 -11.66 -14.61 9.45
CA ILE A 95 -12.19 -14.48 8.09
C ILE A 95 -12.20 -13.00 7.70
N ALA A 96 -11.71 -12.70 6.50
CA ALA A 96 -11.77 -11.35 5.93
C ALA A 96 -13.22 -10.89 5.78
N LYS A 97 -13.46 -9.62 6.08
CA LYS A 97 -14.77 -9.00 5.88
C LYS A 97 -15.01 -8.75 4.39
N GLY A 98 -16.28 -8.77 3.99
CA GLY A 98 -16.69 -8.47 2.63
C GLY A 98 -16.59 -9.63 1.66
N THR A 99 -16.64 -9.31 0.36
CA THR A 99 -16.65 -10.30 -0.73
C THR A 99 -15.26 -10.57 -1.26
N VAL A 100 -14.99 -11.84 -1.63
CA VAL A 100 -13.76 -12.27 -2.28
C VAL A 100 -14.14 -13.11 -3.47
N GLU A 101 -13.87 -12.61 -4.66
CA GLU A 101 -14.20 -13.24 -5.94
C GLU A 101 -12.96 -13.26 -6.84
N ILE A 102 -13.03 -14.00 -7.95
CA ILE A 102 -11.93 -14.19 -8.89
C ILE A 102 -12.47 -14.02 -10.30
N ASP A 103 -11.70 -13.33 -11.15
CA ASP A 103 -11.97 -13.25 -12.57
C ASP A 103 -10.61 -13.38 -13.33
N GLY A 104 -10.26 -14.62 -13.70
CA GLY A 104 -8.98 -14.91 -14.33
C GLY A 104 -7.78 -14.55 -13.47
N ASP A 105 -6.95 -13.62 -13.94
CA ASP A 105 -5.80 -13.09 -13.20
C ASP A 105 -6.16 -11.86 -12.33
N PHE A 106 -7.44 -11.66 -12.04
CA PHE A 106 -7.90 -10.61 -11.15
C PHE A 106 -8.47 -11.19 -9.85
N LEU A 107 -8.02 -10.63 -8.74
CA LEU A 107 -8.64 -10.82 -7.44
C LEU A 107 -9.64 -9.68 -7.22
N ILE A 108 -10.89 -10.01 -6.93
CA ILE A 108 -11.95 -9.03 -6.70
C ILE A 108 -12.26 -9.00 -5.20
N LEU A 109 -11.96 -7.89 -4.56
CA LEU A 109 -12.18 -7.67 -3.14
C LEU A 109 -13.19 -6.54 -2.95
N ASN A 110 -14.32 -6.82 -2.32
CA ASN A 110 -15.41 -5.85 -2.13
C ASN A 110 -15.89 -5.17 -3.43
N GLY A 111 -15.82 -5.89 -4.55
CA GLY A 111 -16.15 -5.38 -5.87
C GLY A 111 -15.01 -4.63 -6.58
N GLU A 112 -13.89 -4.37 -5.92
CA GLU A 112 -12.71 -3.77 -6.53
C GLU A 112 -11.84 -4.82 -7.22
N LYS A 113 -11.49 -4.55 -8.47
CA LYS A 113 -10.73 -5.46 -9.33
C LYS A 113 -9.24 -5.15 -9.24
N ILE A 114 -8.46 -6.10 -8.71
CA ILE A 114 -7.03 -5.99 -8.45
C ILE A 114 -6.29 -6.94 -9.37
N GLN A 115 -5.32 -6.44 -10.15
CA GLN A 115 -4.49 -7.27 -11.01
C GLN A 115 -3.56 -8.14 -10.17
N THR A 116 -3.54 -9.45 -10.42
CA THR A 116 -2.55 -10.36 -9.82
C THR A 116 -1.47 -10.73 -10.83
N SER A 117 -0.24 -10.88 -10.35
CA SER A 117 0.90 -11.34 -11.13
C SER A 117 1.72 -12.37 -10.37
N ARG A 118 2.54 -13.12 -11.10
CA ARG A 118 3.37 -14.22 -10.59
C ARG A 118 4.81 -14.09 -11.06
N CYS A 119 5.31 -12.86 -11.08
CA CYS A 119 6.66 -12.55 -11.52
C CYS A 119 7.66 -12.76 -10.39
N ARG A 120 8.79 -13.41 -10.68
CA ARG A 120 9.91 -13.49 -9.74
C ARG A 120 10.71 -12.20 -9.71
N ASP A 121 10.87 -11.58 -10.86
CA ASP A 121 11.42 -10.24 -10.98
C ASP A 121 10.30 -9.22 -10.89
N PRO A 122 10.28 -8.37 -9.85
CA PRO A 122 9.21 -7.38 -9.67
C PRO A 122 9.20 -6.29 -10.76
N LYS A 123 10.25 -6.14 -11.53
CA LYS A 123 10.28 -5.25 -12.71
C LYS A 123 9.28 -5.66 -13.78
N GLU A 124 9.06 -6.97 -13.96
CA GLU A 124 8.15 -7.53 -14.98
C GLU A 124 6.67 -7.28 -14.66
N VAL A 125 6.33 -6.85 -13.45
CA VAL A 125 4.94 -6.59 -13.04
C VAL A 125 4.36 -5.37 -13.74
N GLY A 126 5.20 -4.35 -14.03
CA GLY A 126 4.76 -3.13 -14.69
C GLY A 126 3.90 -2.24 -13.80
N TRP A 127 4.32 -2.01 -12.57
CA TRP A 127 3.60 -1.28 -11.51
C TRP A 127 3.03 0.06 -11.98
N GLY A 128 3.83 0.86 -12.70
CA GLY A 128 3.40 2.15 -13.21
C GLY A 128 2.26 2.05 -14.22
N ALA A 129 2.28 1.05 -15.12
CA ALA A 129 1.20 0.82 -16.09
C ALA A 129 -0.11 0.40 -15.41
N LEU A 130 -0.03 -0.24 -14.24
CA LEU A 130 -1.17 -0.64 -13.42
C LEU A 130 -1.65 0.48 -12.48
N GLY A 131 -0.93 1.61 -12.44
CA GLY A 131 -1.27 2.74 -11.57
C GLY A 131 -0.88 2.51 -10.11
N ALA A 132 0.05 1.60 -9.84
CA ALA A 132 0.62 1.37 -8.51
C ALA A 132 1.84 2.28 -8.32
N ASP A 133 1.60 3.51 -7.91
CA ASP A 133 2.64 4.51 -7.68
C ASP A 133 3.53 4.15 -6.47
N TYR A 134 2.94 3.58 -5.44
CA TYR A 134 3.61 3.12 -4.23
C TYR A 134 3.50 1.61 -4.12
N VAL A 135 4.60 0.93 -3.83
CA VAL A 135 4.62 -0.52 -3.69
C VAL A 135 5.09 -0.93 -2.31
N CYS A 136 4.25 -1.68 -1.60
CA CYS A 136 4.61 -2.30 -0.34
C CYS A 136 5.37 -3.60 -0.61
N GLU A 137 6.67 -3.60 -0.28
CA GLU A 137 7.54 -4.77 -0.38
C GLU A 137 7.36 -5.68 0.83
N SER A 138 6.76 -6.84 0.62
CA SER A 138 6.42 -7.80 1.67
C SER A 138 6.96 -9.21 1.42
N THR A 139 7.94 -9.36 0.49
CA THR A 139 8.60 -10.65 0.25
C THR A 139 9.73 -10.92 1.24
N GLY A 140 10.32 -9.87 1.82
CA GLY A 140 11.54 -9.94 2.64
C GLY A 140 12.83 -10.17 1.84
N VAL A 141 12.77 -10.11 0.51
CA VAL A 141 13.91 -10.33 -0.39
C VAL A 141 14.54 -9.02 -0.87
N PHE A 142 13.69 -8.03 -1.21
CA PHE A 142 14.09 -6.76 -1.83
C PHE A 142 14.19 -5.66 -0.76
N LEU A 143 15.02 -5.88 0.27
CA LEU A 143 15.17 -5.00 1.44
C LEU A 143 16.43 -4.12 1.39
N THR A 144 16.94 -3.84 0.21
CA THR A 144 18.02 -2.88 -0.03
C THR A 144 17.66 -2.00 -1.22
N LYS A 145 18.17 -0.76 -1.25
CA LYS A 145 17.94 0.19 -2.36
C LYS A 145 18.28 -0.43 -3.72
N GLU A 146 19.42 -1.16 -3.79
CA GLU A 146 19.84 -1.84 -5.01
C GLU A 146 18.81 -2.87 -5.50
N LYS A 147 18.28 -3.70 -4.60
CA LYS A 147 17.28 -4.71 -4.97
C LYS A 147 15.91 -4.12 -5.26
N ALA A 148 15.50 -3.14 -4.47
CA ALA A 148 14.22 -2.45 -4.65
C ALA A 148 14.18 -1.64 -5.95
N GLN A 149 15.34 -1.29 -6.52
CA GLN A 149 15.42 -0.61 -7.81
C GLN A 149 14.63 -1.34 -8.91
N ALA A 150 14.55 -2.67 -8.87
CA ALA A 150 13.74 -3.45 -9.81
C ALA A 150 12.24 -3.09 -9.75
N ILE A 151 11.72 -2.71 -8.58
CA ILE A 151 10.33 -2.27 -8.40
C ILE A 151 10.16 -0.86 -9.00
N ILE A 152 11.10 0.04 -8.75
CA ILE A 152 11.13 1.39 -9.34
C ILE A 152 11.26 1.30 -10.87
N ASP A 153 12.12 0.43 -11.37
CA ASP A 153 12.29 0.17 -12.82
C ASP A 153 11.01 -0.40 -13.46
N GLY A 154 10.17 -1.07 -12.68
CA GLY A 154 8.83 -1.52 -13.05
C GLY A 154 7.79 -0.40 -13.08
N GLY A 155 8.18 0.85 -12.78
CA GLY A 155 7.37 2.05 -12.89
C GLY A 155 6.72 2.52 -11.58
N ALA A 156 7.05 1.93 -10.44
CA ALA A 156 6.66 2.48 -9.14
C ALA A 156 7.44 3.77 -8.86
N LYS A 157 6.83 4.69 -8.12
CA LYS A 157 7.48 5.95 -7.69
C LYS A 157 8.22 5.78 -6.36
N LYS A 158 7.68 4.94 -5.46
CA LYS A 158 8.25 4.68 -4.14
C LYS A 158 8.05 3.24 -3.72
N VAL A 159 8.99 2.73 -2.92
CA VAL A 159 8.92 1.41 -2.31
C VAL A 159 8.89 1.55 -0.79
N ILE A 160 7.95 0.87 -0.15
CA ILE A 160 7.78 0.84 1.30
C ILE A 160 8.10 -0.57 1.78
N TYR A 161 9.17 -0.74 2.51
CA TYR A 161 9.50 -2.04 3.10
C TYR A 161 8.60 -2.35 4.29
N SER A 162 7.98 -3.52 4.30
CA SER A 162 7.21 -4.01 5.45
C SER A 162 8.08 -4.73 6.50
N ALA A 163 9.40 -4.71 6.33
CA ALA A 163 10.41 -5.29 7.20
C ALA A 163 11.60 -4.33 7.31
N PRO A 164 12.45 -4.44 8.34
CA PRO A 164 13.64 -3.59 8.45
C PRO A 164 14.53 -3.69 7.23
N ALA A 165 14.98 -2.54 6.73
CA ALA A 165 15.95 -2.47 5.64
C ALA A 165 17.27 -3.16 6.04
N LYS A 166 18.01 -3.65 5.04
CA LYS A 166 19.33 -4.29 5.23
C LYS A 166 20.47 -3.39 4.79
N ASP A 167 20.17 -2.14 4.54
CA ASP A 167 21.11 -1.07 4.17
C ASP A 167 20.82 0.19 5.01
N ASP A 168 21.27 1.34 4.55
CA ASP A 168 21.09 2.65 5.18
C ASP A 168 19.75 3.34 4.85
N SER A 169 18.77 2.62 4.28
CA SER A 169 17.44 3.16 4.02
C SER A 169 16.79 3.63 5.32
N GLN A 170 16.11 4.78 5.24
CA GLN A 170 15.48 5.39 6.40
C GLN A 170 14.41 4.47 7.00
N THR A 171 14.48 4.24 8.30
CA THR A 171 13.49 3.47 9.04
C THR A 171 12.56 4.42 9.80
N ILE A 172 11.29 4.42 9.45
CA ILE A 172 10.27 5.26 10.08
C ILE A 172 9.46 4.45 11.08
N VAL A 173 9.38 4.94 12.30
CA VAL A 173 8.54 4.37 13.37
C VAL A 173 7.47 5.39 13.74
N MET A 174 6.21 5.07 13.45
CA MET A 174 5.08 5.95 13.71
C MET A 174 4.97 6.26 15.21
N GLY A 175 4.89 7.57 15.51
CA GLY A 175 4.84 8.09 16.89
C GLY A 175 6.22 8.20 17.55
N VAL A 176 7.31 7.94 16.85
CA VAL A 176 8.69 8.09 17.33
C VAL A 176 9.45 9.08 16.46
N ASN A 177 9.55 8.83 15.17
CA ASN A 177 10.33 9.66 14.24
C ASN A 177 9.65 9.87 12.87
N ALA A 178 8.33 9.84 12.83
CA ALA A 178 7.58 10.02 11.59
C ALA A 178 7.78 11.42 10.97
N GLU A 179 8.07 12.44 11.80
CA GLU A 179 8.36 13.81 11.39
C GLU A 179 9.73 13.97 10.71
N GLU A 180 10.62 12.98 10.82
CA GLU A 180 11.92 12.98 10.13
C GLU A 180 11.80 12.62 8.64
N TYR A 181 10.62 12.11 8.23
CA TYR A 181 10.39 11.76 6.83
C TYR A 181 10.15 13.00 5.98
N ASP A 182 11.08 13.31 5.10
CA ASP A 182 11.04 14.48 4.21
C ASP A 182 10.56 14.17 2.77
N GLY A 183 10.30 12.89 2.47
CA GLY A 183 9.85 12.45 1.16
C GLY A 183 10.94 12.37 0.08
N SER A 184 12.19 12.59 0.42
CA SER A 184 13.31 12.63 -0.54
C SER A 184 13.72 11.24 -1.05
N GLU A 185 13.52 10.18 -0.26
CA GLU A 185 13.82 8.79 -0.66
C GLU A 185 12.71 8.16 -1.49
N ASN A 186 13.08 7.31 -2.47
CA ASN A 186 12.16 6.62 -3.37
C ASN A 186 11.79 5.21 -2.90
#